data_b4f2adb2d2a2973a200938237ed97cff
#
_entry.id   b4f2adb2d2a2973a200938237ed97cff
#
_cell.length_a   1.000
_cell.length_b   1.000
_cell.length_c   1.000
_cell.angle_alpha   90.00
_cell.angle_beta   90.00
_cell.angle_gamma   90.00
#
_symmetry.space_group_name_H-M   'P 1'
#
loop_
_entity.id
_entity.type
_entity.pdbx_description
1 polymer ?
#
loop_
_entity_poly.entity_id
_entity_poly.type
_entity_poly.pdbx_seq_one_letter_code
_entity_poly.pdbx_strand_id
1 'polypeptide(L)'
;MPDTPPPLLGESPAFREALEHVSRVAPLERPVLVIGERGTGKELIAARLHYLSRRWDRPFVKVNCAALPESLLDSELFGHEAGAFTGATRRQIGRIEQADGGTLFLDELATASPAVQEKLLRAVEYGEIERVGGRTATVDVRVVGATNADLPALAESGRFRADLLDRLAFDVVTLPPLRARPEDIPPLAEHFALGMVRELERPLFPGFTPQALAALQGHPWPGNVRELRNAVERSVAAADPDEAVGTIVLDPFASPWRPVERRPAPEPPADPSPAHPPPADPSSPTDGGILEEVRAFEAAKLRDALERNRFNQRQTAQALGLGYHQLRGMLKKHGLIG
;
A
#
# COMPACT_ATOMS: atom_id res chain seq x y z
N MET A 1 -22.85 0.23 -23.15
CA MET A 1 -21.83 -0.39 -24.04
C MET A 1 -20.76 -0.95 -23.13
N PRO A 2 -20.26 -2.18 -23.32
CA PRO A 2 -19.12 -2.62 -22.55
C PRO A 2 -17.98 -1.63 -22.80
N ASP A 3 -17.42 -1.10 -21.71
CA ASP A 3 -16.27 -0.20 -21.78
C ASP A 3 -15.15 -0.90 -22.54
N THR A 4 -14.71 -0.29 -23.62
CA THR A 4 -13.57 -0.80 -24.40
C THR A 4 -12.36 -0.82 -23.45
N PRO A 5 -11.63 -1.94 -23.37
CA PRO A 5 -10.46 -1.98 -22.49
C PRO A 5 -9.49 -0.87 -22.88
N PRO A 6 -8.93 -0.15 -21.90
CA PRO A 6 -7.96 0.90 -22.20
C PRO A 6 -6.77 0.30 -22.95
N PRO A 7 -6.19 1.04 -23.92
CA PRO A 7 -5.10 0.54 -24.73
C PRO A 7 -3.89 0.18 -23.84
N LEU A 8 -3.33 -0.99 -24.06
CA LEU A 8 -2.07 -1.41 -23.48
C LEU A 8 -0.95 -1.01 -24.44
N LEU A 9 -0.07 -0.14 -23.97
CA LEU A 9 1.08 0.34 -24.75
C LEU A 9 2.36 -0.30 -24.23
N GLY A 10 3.17 -0.77 -25.16
CA GLY A 10 4.47 -1.38 -24.92
C GLY A 10 4.79 -2.45 -25.97
N GLU A 11 6.02 -2.42 -26.45
CA GLU A 11 6.52 -3.31 -27.50
C GLU A 11 7.77 -4.07 -27.07
N SER A 12 8.26 -3.81 -25.85
CA SER A 12 9.43 -4.50 -25.31
C SER A 12 9.23 -6.02 -25.26
N PRO A 13 10.27 -6.82 -25.47
CA PRO A 13 10.16 -8.29 -25.43
C PRO A 13 9.57 -8.80 -24.11
N ALA A 14 10.03 -8.25 -22.97
CA ALA A 14 9.56 -8.67 -21.65
C ALA A 14 8.06 -8.35 -21.45
N PHE A 15 7.57 -7.23 -21.95
CA PHE A 15 6.15 -6.88 -21.85
C PHE A 15 5.29 -7.72 -22.80
N ARG A 16 5.78 -7.98 -24.02
CA ARG A 16 5.08 -8.88 -24.98
C ARG A 16 4.95 -10.29 -24.43
N GLU A 17 6.00 -10.84 -23.81
CA GLU A 17 5.94 -12.15 -23.15
C GLU A 17 4.85 -12.19 -22.08
N ALA A 18 4.77 -11.15 -21.24
CA ALA A 18 3.70 -11.04 -20.25
C ALA A 18 2.31 -10.99 -20.89
N LEU A 19 2.14 -10.24 -22.01
CA LEU A 19 0.86 -10.17 -22.74
C LEU A 19 0.48 -11.47 -23.44
N GLU A 20 1.45 -12.21 -23.96
CA GLU A 20 1.24 -13.56 -24.50
C GLU A 20 0.80 -14.53 -23.41
N HIS A 21 1.44 -14.45 -22.25
CA HIS A 21 1.02 -15.25 -21.08
C HIS A 21 -0.42 -14.91 -20.68
N VAL A 22 -0.78 -13.64 -20.56
CA VAL A 22 -2.16 -13.18 -20.31
C VAL A 22 -3.13 -13.78 -21.34
N SER A 23 -2.76 -13.77 -22.63
CA SER A 23 -3.63 -14.26 -23.69
C SER A 23 -3.85 -15.79 -23.63
N ARG A 24 -2.83 -16.54 -23.17
CA ARG A 24 -2.98 -18.00 -22.97
C ARG A 24 -3.86 -18.34 -21.77
N VAL A 25 -3.76 -17.56 -20.68
CA VAL A 25 -4.47 -17.83 -19.42
C VAL A 25 -5.89 -17.27 -19.39
N ALA A 26 -6.15 -16.20 -20.17
CA ALA A 26 -7.45 -15.53 -20.19
C ALA A 26 -8.65 -16.47 -20.43
N PRO A 27 -8.63 -17.43 -21.39
CA PRO A 27 -9.75 -18.35 -21.64
C PRO A 27 -10.01 -19.35 -20.52
N LEU A 28 -9.08 -19.49 -19.57
CA LEU A 28 -9.22 -20.44 -18.44
C LEU A 28 -10.13 -19.83 -17.37
N GLU A 29 -11.06 -20.63 -16.85
CA GLU A 29 -12.00 -20.23 -15.79
C GLU A 29 -11.37 -20.33 -14.37
N ARG A 30 -10.05 -20.23 -14.29
CA ARG A 30 -9.28 -20.37 -13.05
C ARG A 30 -8.86 -19.01 -12.49
N PRO A 31 -8.61 -18.91 -11.17
CA PRO A 31 -8.02 -17.72 -10.57
C PRO A 31 -6.65 -17.42 -11.18
N VAL A 32 -6.30 -16.13 -11.21
CA VAL A 32 -5.00 -15.66 -11.69
C VAL A 32 -4.48 -14.58 -10.76
N LEU A 33 -3.20 -14.66 -10.40
CA LEU A 33 -2.51 -13.60 -9.70
C LEU A 33 -1.73 -12.73 -10.67
N VAL A 34 -1.85 -11.41 -10.54
CA VAL A 34 -1.07 -10.42 -11.30
C VAL A 34 -0.11 -9.75 -10.33
N ILE A 35 1.17 -10.07 -10.44
CA ILE A 35 2.22 -9.56 -9.56
C ILE A 35 3.06 -8.52 -10.28
N GLY A 36 3.46 -7.48 -9.57
CA GLY A 36 4.35 -6.44 -10.10
C GLY A 36 4.39 -5.23 -9.20
N GLU A 37 5.42 -4.42 -9.36
CA GLU A 37 5.60 -3.20 -8.60
C GLU A 37 4.42 -2.24 -8.74
N ARG A 38 4.34 -1.26 -7.83
CA ARG A 38 3.32 -0.21 -7.93
C ARG A 38 3.48 0.57 -9.25
N GLY A 39 2.34 0.85 -9.90
CA GLY A 39 2.33 1.64 -11.13
C GLY A 39 2.75 0.89 -12.40
N THR A 40 2.93 -0.44 -12.39
CA THR A 40 3.25 -1.24 -13.59
C THR A 40 2.08 -1.47 -14.54
N GLY A 41 0.82 -1.25 -14.08
CA GLY A 41 -0.38 -1.45 -14.89
C GLY A 41 -1.15 -2.74 -14.58
N LYS A 42 -1.03 -3.30 -13.38
CA LYS A 42 -1.73 -4.55 -12.96
C LYS A 42 -3.23 -4.52 -13.24
N GLU A 43 -3.89 -3.39 -13.00
CA GLU A 43 -5.33 -3.24 -13.26
C GLU A 43 -5.68 -3.38 -14.75
N LEU A 44 -4.84 -2.86 -15.65
CA LEU A 44 -5.03 -2.99 -17.10
C LEU A 44 -4.89 -4.44 -17.54
N ILE A 45 -3.98 -5.18 -16.93
CA ILE A 45 -3.79 -6.62 -17.18
C ILE A 45 -4.99 -7.43 -16.67
N ALA A 46 -5.52 -7.09 -15.49
CA ALA A 46 -6.73 -7.72 -14.97
C ALA A 46 -7.94 -7.48 -15.89
N ALA A 47 -8.10 -6.25 -16.39
CA ALA A 47 -9.12 -5.94 -17.38
C ALA A 47 -8.92 -6.76 -18.67
N ARG A 48 -7.68 -6.87 -19.18
CA ARG A 48 -7.37 -7.68 -20.36
C ARG A 48 -7.67 -9.18 -20.14
N LEU A 49 -7.34 -9.73 -18.96
CA LEU A 49 -7.72 -11.10 -18.59
C LEU A 49 -9.23 -11.32 -18.66
N HIS A 50 -10.02 -10.36 -18.20
CA HIS A 50 -11.47 -10.42 -18.27
C HIS A 50 -11.96 -10.35 -19.72
N TYR A 51 -11.56 -9.33 -20.49
CA TYR A 51 -12.06 -9.12 -21.86
C TYR A 51 -11.61 -10.19 -22.87
N LEU A 52 -10.52 -10.91 -22.61
CA LEU A 52 -10.09 -12.06 -23.41
C LEU A 52 -10.64 -13.39 -22.88
N SER A 53 -11.44 -13.38 -21.83
CA SER A 53 -12.04 -14.58 -21.24
C SER A 53 -13.39 -14.93 -21.87
N ARG A 54 -13.95 -16.10 -21.49
CA ARG A 54 -15.31 -16.49 -21.86
C ARG A 54 -16.39 -15.65 -21.17
N ARG A 55 -16.00 -14.85 -20.16
CA ARG A 55 -16.88 -13.95 -19.36
C ARG A 55 -16.77 -12.49 -19.78
N TRP A 56 -16.26 -12.20 -20.97
CA TRP A 56 -15.98 -10.84 -21.45
C TRP A 56 -17.19 -9.89 -21.47
N ASP A 57 -18.41 -10.45 -21.62
CA ASP A 57 -19.70 -9.75 -21.63
C ASP A 57 -20.41 -9.76 -20.27
N ARG A 58 -19.77 -10.35 -19.25
CA ARG A 58 -20.29 -10.49 -17.89
C ARG A 58 -19.75 -9.39 -16.97
N PRO A 59 -20.28 -9.26 -15.73
CA PRO A 59 -19.79 -8.24 -14.81
C PRO A 59 -18.28 -8.33 -14.56
N PHE A 60 -17.61 -7.17 -14.61
CA PHE A 60 -16.24 -7.01 -14.14
C PHE A 60 -16.22 -6.06 -12.95
N VAL A 61 -16.17 -6.63 -11.74
CA VAL A 61 -16.26 -5.89 -10.49
C VAL A 61 -14.86 -5.72 -9.90
N LYS A 62 -14.49 -4.48 -9.57
CA LYS A 62 -13.18 -4.14 -9.02
C LYS A 62 -13.31 -3.75 -7.55
N VAL A 63 -12.39 -4.24 -6.73
CA VAL A 63 -12.28 -3.88 -5.31
C VAL A 63 -10.82 -3.67 -4.98
N ASN A 64 -10.51 -2.53 -4.34
CA ASN A 64 -9.19 -2.28 -3.77
C ASN A 64 -9.22 -2.60 -2.28
N CYS A 65 -8.50 -3.65 -1.86
CA CYS A 65 -8.49 -4.13 -0.48
C CYS A 65 -7.82 -3.14 0.50
N ALA A 66 -6.96 -2.25 -0.01
CA ALA A 66 -6.29 -1.23 0.81
C ALA A 66 -7.11 0.06 0.99
N ALA A 67 -8.20 0.24 0.24
CA ALA A 67 -8.94 1.50 0.23
C ALA A 67 -9.90 1.67 1.42
N LEU A 68 -10.23 0.58 2.12
CA LEU A 68 -11.24 0.56 3.17
C LEU A 68 -10.70 -0.06 4.47
N PRO A 69 -11.14 0.42 5.64
CA PRO A 69 -10.94 -0.29 6.91
C PRO A 69 -11.52 -1.72 6.84
N GLU A 70 -10.96 -2.64 7.62
CA GLU A 70 -11.32 -4.07 7.60
C GLU A 70 -12.83 -4.33 7.68
N SER A 71 -13.51 -3.71 8.63
CA SER A 71 -14.97 -3.91 8.84
C SER A 71 -15.82 -3.44 7.65
N LEU A 72 -15.37 -2.38 6.96
CA LEU A 72 -16.03 -1.90 5.76
C LEU A 72 -15.69 -2.76 4.55
N LEU A 73 -14.46 -3.25 4.45
CA LEU A 73 -14.03 -4.16 3.38
C LEU A 73 -14.81 -5.48 3.45
N ASP A 74 -15.00 -6.05 4.65
CA ASP A 74 -15.81 -7.26 4.85
C ASP A 74 -17.25 -7.05 4.36
N SER A 75 -17.89 -5.98 4.80
CA SER A 75 -19.25 -5.62 4.37
C SER A 75 -19.36 -5.30 2.87
N GLU A 76 -18.34 -4.66 2.29
CA GLU A 76 -18.31 -4.33 0.86
C GLU A 76 -18.13 -5.59 0.01
N LEU A 77 -17.23 -6.50 0.38
CA LEU A 77 -16.97 -7.73 -0.35
C LEU A 77 -18.13 -8.73 -0.26
N PHE A 78 -18.59 -9.02 0.96
CA PHE A 78 -19.54 -10.12 1.21
C PHE A 78 -20.97 -9.64 1.37
N GLY A 79 -21.19 -8.33 1.56
CA GLY A 79 -22.51 -7.77 1.85
C GLY A 79 -22.92 -7.95 3.30
N HIS A 80 -24.06 -7.37 3.68
CA HIS A 80 -24.60 -7.50 5.02
C HIS A 80 -26.14 -7.59 5.01
N GLU A 81 -26.69 -8.23 6.02
CA GLU A 81 -28.12 -8.24 6.31
C GLU A 81 -28.53 -7.00 7.14
N ALA A 82 -29.80 -6.63 7.08
CA ALA A 82 -30.34 -5.56 7.93
C ALA A 82 -30.14 -5.93 9.42
N GLY A 83 -29.60 -4.99 10.22
CA GLY A 83 -29.31 -5.22 11.63
C GLY A 83 -27.97 -5.90 11.95
N ALA A 84 -27.15 -6.21 10.96
CA ALA A 84 -25.87 -6.92 11.15
C ALA A 84 -24.86 -6.14 12.03
N PHE A 85 -24.91 -4.82 12.01
CA PHE A 85 -24.11 -3.93 12.86
C PHE A 85 -24.83 -2.59 13.06
N THR A 86 -24.32 -1.76 13.97
CA THR A 86 -24.88 -0.42 14.25
C THR A 86 -24.83 0.46 12.99
N GLY A 87 -25.99 0.79 12.43
CA GLY A 87 -26.11 1.54 11.16
C GLY A 87 -26.51 0.70 9.95
N ALA A 88 -26.54 -0.63 10.04
CA ALA A 88 -27.02 -1.51 8.97
C ALA A 88 -28.56 -1.50 8.91
N THR A 89 -29.16 -0.41 8.42
CA THR A 89 -30.61 -0.24 8.37
C THR A 89 -31.30 -1.07 7.29
N ARG A 90 -30.56 -1.50 6.27
CA ARG A 90 -31.05 -2.30 5.15
C ARG A 90 -30.00 -3.31 4.70
N ARG A 91 -30.45 -4.37 4.02
CA ARG A 91 -29.56 -5.33 3.36
C ARG A 91 -28.75 -4.64 2.26
N GLN A 92 -27.46 -4.99 2.14
CA GLN A 92 -26.57 -4.59 1.04
C GLN A 92 -25.99 -5.82 0.37
N ILE A 93 -26.04 -5.85 -0.96
CA ILE A 93 -25.42 -6.89 -1.78
C ILE A 93 -23.93 -6.63 -1.87
N GLY A 94 -23.10 -7.66 -1.59
CA GLY A 94 -21.65 -7.57 -1.64
C GLY A 94 -21.09 -7.57 -3.08
N ARG A 95 -19.85 -7.11 -3.23
CA ARG A 95 -19.16 -7.06 -4.53
C ARG A 95 -18.96 -8.43 -5.17
N ILE A 96 -18.75 -9.46 -4.36
CA ILE A 96 -18.63 -10.85 -4.86
C ILE A 96 -19.95 -11.31 -5.50
N GLU A 97 -21.07 -11.03 -4.84
CA GLU A 97 -22.40 -11.35 -5.37
C GLU A 97 -22.73 -10.52 -6.63
N GLN A 98 -22.28 -9.25 -6.69
CA GLN A 98 -22.40 -8.41 -7.90
C GLN A 98 -21.57 -8.93 -9.07
N ALA A 99 -20.50 -9.67 -8.80
CA ALA A 99 -19.62 -10.28 -9.80
C ALA A 99 -20.11 -11.67 -10.26
N ASP A 100 -21.26 -12.14 -9.78
CA ASP A 100 -21.76 -13.47 -10.10
C ASP A 100 -21.89 -13.70 -11.61
N GLY A 101 -21.42 -14.85 -12.08
CA GLY A 101 -21.26 -15.19 -13.49
C GLY A 101 -20.12 -14.45 -14.21
N GLY A 102 -19.42 -13.54 -13.53
CA GLY A 102 -18.42 -12.66 -14.10
C GLY A 102 -17.00 -12.80 -13.48
N THR A 103 -16.31 -11.68 -13.35
CA THR A 103 -14.95 -11.62 -12.81
C THR A 103 -14.85 -10.60 -11.69
N LEU A 104 -14.27 -11.01 -10.56
CA LEU A 104 -13.90 -10.14 -9.46
C LEU A 104 -12.40 -9.84 -9.52
N PHE A 105 -12.06 -8.57 -9.58
CA PHE A 105 -10.68 -8.09 -9.47
C PHE A 105 -10.41 -7.54 -8.08
N LEU A 106 -9.43 -8.13 -7.39
CA LEU A 106 -8.98 -7.74 -6.05
C LEU A 106 -7.61 -7.08 -6.15
N ASP A 107 -7.57 -5.75 -6.07
CA ASP A 107 -6.30 -5.01 -6.04
C ASP A 107 -5.75 -4.92 -4.61
N GLU A 108 -4.42 -4.87 -4.49
CA GLU A 108 -3.68 -4.86 -3.21
C GLU A 108 -4.12 -6.01 -2.27
N LEU A 109 -4.34 -7.19 -2.84
CA LEU A 109 -4.87 -8.38 -2.14
C LEU A 109 -4.10 -8.73 -0.85
N ALA A 110 -2.78 -8.50 -0.82
CA ALA A 110 -1.94 -8.76 0.34
C ALA A 110 -2.32 -7.95 1.59
N THR A 111 -3.13 -6.89 1.46
CA THR A 111 -3.59 -6.06 2.59
C THR A 111 -4.87 -6.58 3.25
N ALA A 112 -5.50 -7.62 2.68
CA ALA A 112 -6.69 -8.22 3.25
C ALA A 112 -6.38 -8.86 4.62
N SER A 113 -7.24 -8.61 5.61
CA SER A 113 -7.10 -9.20 6.94
C SER A 113 -7.28 -10.72 6.94
N PRO A 114 -6.78 -11.44 7.95
CA PRO A 114 -6.97 -12.89 8.05
C PRO A 114 -8.43 -13.33 8.00
N ALA A 115 -9.35 -12.55 8.57
CA ALA A 115 -10.79 -12.83 8.53
C ALA A 115 -11.36 -12.71 7.12
N VAL A 116 -10.97 -11.68 6.37
CA VAL A 116 -11.35 -11.51 4.96
C VAL A 116 -10.74 -12.62 4.10
N GLN A 117 -9.47 -12.98 4.34
CA GLN A 117 -8.81 -14.08 3.64
C GLN A 117 -9.54 -15.42 3.83
N GLU A 118 -10.03 -15.71 5.04
CA GLU A 118 -10.79 -16.93 5.32
C GLU A 118 -12.10 -17.01 4.53
N LYS A 119 -12.84 -15.89 4.48
CA LYS A 119 -14.08 -15.82 3.68
C LYS A 119 -13.82 -15.89 2.19
N LEU A 120 -12.74 -15.26 1.71
CA LEU A 120 -12.30 -15.34 0.31
C LEU A 120 -11.95 -16.78 -0.08
N LEU A 121 -11.30 -17.55 0.80
CA LEU A 121 -11.02 -18.96 0.56
C LEU A 121 -12.30 -19.74 0.29
N ARG A 122 -13.34 -19.57 1.10
CA ARG A 122 -14.65 -20.23 0.88
C ARG A 122 -15.28 -19.81 -0.45
N ALA A 123 -15.22 -18.53 -0.79
CA ALA A 123 -15.76 -18.02 -2.05
C ALA A 123 -15.03 -18.62 -3.26
N VAL A 124 -13.68 -18.74 -3.21
CA VAL A 124 -12.86 -19.26 -4.31
C VAL A 124 -12.95 -20.79 -4.42
N GLU A 125 -13.01 -21.50 -3.29
CA GLU A 125 -12.95 -22.96 -3.27
C GLU A 125 -14.32 -23.60 -3.49
N TYR A 126 -15.36 -23.06 -2.83
CA TYR A 126 -16.71 -23.67 -2.82
C TYR A 126 -17.76 -22.82 -3.55
N GLY A 127 -17.42 -21.61 -3.98
CA GLY A 127 -18.42 -20.68 -4.51
C GLY A 127 -19.41 -20.19 -3.45
N GLU A 128 -19.05 -20.27 -2.17
CA GLU A 128 -19.94 -19.90 -1.07
C GLU A 128 -19.47 -18.62 -0.41
N ILE A 129 -20.40 -17.70 -0.23
CA ILE A 129 -20.19 -16.46 0.51
C ILE A 129 -21.14 -16.39 1.71
N GLU A 130 -20.63 -15.91 2.84
CA GLU A 130 -21.42 -15.62 4.04
C GLU A 130 -21.51 -14.11 4.25
N ARG A 131 -22.74 -13.57 4.17
CA ARG A 131 -22.98 -12.16 4.44
C ARG A 131 -22.79 -11.87 5.93
N VAL A 132 -22.36 -10.65 6.24
CA VAL A 132 -22.32 -10.18 7.62
C VAL A 132 -23.75 -10.22 8.18
N GLY A 133 -23.99 -10.98 9.25
CA GLY A 133 -25.31 -11.27 9.78
C GLY A 133 -25.89 -12.63 9.41
N GLY A 134 -25.14 -13.49 8.70
CA GLY A 134 -25.31 -14.92 8.74
C GLY A 134 -26.15 -15.60 7.65
N ARG A 135 -26.32 -15.00 6.46
CA ARG A 135 -26.93 -15.71 5.32
C ARG A 135 -25.86 -16.12 4.30
N THR A 136 -25.81 -17.42 3.97
CA THR A 136 -24.98 -17.96 2.90
C THR A 136 -25.67 -17.77 1.54
N ALA A 137 -24.85 -17.47 0.51
CA ALA A 137 -25.26 -17.46 -0.89
C ALA A 137 -24.21 -18.19 -1.73
N THR A 138 -24.64 -18.80 -2.83
CA THR A 138 -23.74 -19.43 -3.80
C THR A 138 -23.49 -18.48 -4.96
N VAL A 139 -22.23 -18.43 -5.41
CA VAL A 139 -21.77 -17.56 -6.50
C VAL A 139 -20.82 -18.33 -7.42
N ASP A 140 -20.81 -17.97 -8.69
CA ASP A 140 -19.83 -18.44 -9.68
C ASP A 140 -18.98 -17.26 -10.16
N VAL A 141 -17.84 -17.01 -9.51
CA VAL A 141 -17.00 -15.86 -9.76
C VAL A 141 -15.58 -16.26 -10.09
N ARG A 142 -15.06 -15.80 -11.23
CA ARG A 142 -13.63 -15.88 -11.51
C ARG A 142 -12.89 -14.78 -10.74
N VAL A 143 -11.87 -15.16 -9.97
CA VAL A 143 -11.08 -14.21 -9.19
C VAL A 143 -9.76 -13.88 -9.91
N VAL A 144 -9.45 -12.59 -10.04
CA VAL A 144 -8.14 -12.07 -10.45
C VAL A 144 -7.60 -11.24 -9.29
N GLY A 145 -6.52 -11.68 -8.66
CA GLY A 145 -5.87 -10.96 -7.56
C GLY A 145 -4.67 -10.16 -8.07
N ALA A 146 -4.44 -8.96 -7.54
CA ALA A 146 -3.25 -8.18 -7.83
C ALA A 146 -2.53 -7.74 -6.54
N THR A 147 -1.20 -7.75 -6.58
CA THR A 147 -0.37 -7.29 -5.46
C THR A 147 1.03 -6.90 -5.93
N ASN A 148 1.71 -6.09 -5.12
CA ASN A 148 3.15 -5.80 -5.23
C ASN A 148 3.96 -6.52 -4.14
N ALA A 149 3.30 -7.27 -3.26
CA ALA A 149 3.95 -7.99 -2.16
C ALA A 149 4.38 -9.39 -2.59
N ASP A 150 5.38 -9.92 -1.92
CA ASP A 150 5.80 -11.32 -2.01
C ASP A 150 4.83 -12.18 -1.19
N LEU A 151 3.82 -12.74 -1.86
CA LEU A 151 2.80 -13.59 -1.20
C LEU A 151 3.38 -14.87 -0.59
N PRO A 152 4.30 -15.61 -1.23
CA PRO A 152 5.00 -16.72 -0.60
C PRO A 152 5.65 -16.36 0.73
N ALA A 153 6.44 -15.30 0.79
CA ALA A 153 7.08 -14.84 2.02
C ALA A 153 6.06 -14.38 3.09
N LEU A 154 4.93 -13.79 2.66
CA LEU A 154 3.83 -13.47 3.57
C LEU A 154 3.15 -14.72 4.11
N ALA A 155 3.00 -15.78 3.31
CA ALA A 155 2.42 -17.05 3.74
C ALA A 155 3.34 -17.77 4.74
N GLU A 156 4.64 -17.82 4.48
CA GLU A 156 5.64 -18.37 5.41
C GLU A 156 5.63 -17.65 6.78
N SER A 157 5.43 -16.32 6.78
CA SER A 157 5.35 -15.52 8.01
C SER A 157 3.96 -15.52 8.67
N GLY A 158 2.98 -16.26 8.13
CA GLY A 158 1.61 -16.34 8.65
C GLY A 158 0.77 -15.07 8.45
N ARG A 159 1.25 -14.09 7.68
CA ARG A 159 0.51 -12.86 7.34
C ARG A 159 -0.46 -13.03 6.17
N PHE A 160 -0.26 -14.05 5.36
CA PHE A 160 -1.17 -14.49 4.33
C PHE A 160 -1.46 -15.99 4.49
N ARG A 161 -2.66 -16.43 4.22
CA ARG A 161 -3.03 -17.85 4.36
C ARG A 161 -2.45 -18.66 3.21
N ALA A 162 -1.71 -19.71 3.53
CA ALA A 162 -1.11 -20.59 2.52
C ALA A 162 -2.17 -21.31 1.67
N ASP A 163 -3.26 -21.77 2.30
CA ASP A 163 -4.38 -22.44 1.62
C ASP A 163 -5.09 -21.51 0.61
N LEU A 164 -5.27 -20.23 0.94
CA LEU A 164 -5.81 -19.25 0.00
C LEU A 164 -4.83 -18.99 -1.15
N LEU A 165 -3.53 -18.89 -0.84
CA LEU A 165 -2.50 -18.70 -1.87
C LEU A 165 -2.52 -19.85 -2.88
N ASP A 166 -2.58 -21.09 -2.42
CA ASP A 166 -2.64 -22.30 -3.28
C ASP A 166 -3.87 -22.30 -4.22
N ARG A 167 -4.99 -21.74 -3.76
CA ARG A 167 -6.21 -21.63 -4.58
C ARG A 167 -6.15 -20.50 -5.58
N LEU A 168 -5.53 -19.37 -5.22
CA LEU A 168 -5.42 -18.20 -6.09
C LEU A 168 -4.28 -18.30 -7.10
N ALA A 169 -3.19 -18.97 -6.75
CA ALA A 169 -1.99 -19.07 -7.57
C ALA A 169 -2.07 -20.22 -8.60
N PHE A 170 -3.26 -20.47 -9.20
CA PHE A 170 -3.35 -21.40 -10.31
C PHE A 170 -2.43 -20.99 -11.46
N ASP A 171 -2.39 -19.68 -11.73
CA ASP A 171 -1.43 -19.06 -12.65
C ASP A 171 -1.01 -17.68 -12.14
N VAL A 172 0.24 -17.29 -12.44
CA VAL A 172 0.84 -16.05 -11.95
C VAL A 172 1.45 -15.27 -13.11
N VAL A 173 0.87 -14.13 -13.41
CA VAL A 173 1.40 -13.19 -14.39
C VAL A 173 2.26 -12.15 -13.68
N THR A 174 3.56 -12.14 -13.93
CA THR A 174 4.49 -11.14 -13.38
C THR A 174 4.74 -10.04 -14.39
N LEU A 175 4.49 -8.78 -13.99
CA LEU A 175 4.73 -7.62 -14.83
C LEU A 175 6.14 -7.07 -14.63
N PRO A 176 6.91 -6.89 -15.72
CA PRO A 176 8.22 -6.28 -15.63
C PRO A 176 8.11 -4.81 -15.20
N PRO A 177 8.99 -4.34 -14.28
CA PRO A 177 9.08 -2.93 -13.95
C PRO A 177 9.57 -2.13 -15.16
N LEU A 178 9.25 -0.82 -15.18
CA LEU A 178 9.53 0.02 -16.35
C LEU A 178 11.04 0.09 -16.69
N ARG A 179 11.91 0.04 -15.69
CA ARG A 179 13.37 -0.01 -15.88
C ARG A 179 13.88 -1.28 -16.60
N ALA A 180 13.08 -2.35 -16.63
CA ALA A 180 13.38 -3.58 -17.36
C ALA A 180 12.81 -3.58 -18.80
N ARG A 181 12.15 -2.48 -19.20
CA ARG A 181 11.56 -2.29 -20.52
C ARG A 181 11.76 -0.85 -21.03
N PRO A 182 13.01 -0.36 -21.12
CA PRO A 182 13.31 1.03 -21.49
C PRO A 182 12.81 1.42 -22.88
N GLU A 183 12.64 0.47 -23.77
CA GLU A 183 12.08 0.68 -25.12
C GLU A 183 10.62 1.18 -25.08
N ASP A 184 9.89 0.87 -24.01
CA ASP A 184 8.49 1.29 -23.85
C ASP A 184 8.37 2.73 -23.33
N ILE A 185 9.47 3.34 -22.82
CA ILE A 185 9.43 4.67 -22.21
C ILE A 185 9.05 5.76 -23.24
N PRO A 186 9.70 5.85 -24.43
CA PRO A 186 9.35 6.88 -25.41
C PRO A 186 7.89 6.81 -25.89
N PRO A 187 7.34 5.66 -26.34
CA PRO A 187 5.95 5.59 -26.79
C PRO A 187 4.94 5.85 -25.66
N LEU A 188 5.23 5.44 -24.43
CA LEU A 188 4.41 5.78 -23.26
C LEU A 188 4.44 7.28 -22.98
N ALA A 189 5.61 7.91 -23.01
CA ALA A 189 5.76 9.35 -22.80
C ALA A 189 5.01 10.15 -23.86
N GLU A 190 5.11 9.77 -25.13
CA GLU A 190 4.37 10.42 -26.21
C GLU A 190 2.86 10.28 -26.03
N HIS A 191 2.38 9.09 -25.66
CA HIS A 191 0.96 8.86 -25.39
C HIS A 191 0.44 9.78 -24.27
N PHE A 192 1.16 9.90 -23.15
CA PHE A 192 0.75 10.77 -22.04
C PHE A 192 0.86 12.23 -22.39
N ALA A 193 1.88 12.63 -23.16
CA ALA A 193 2.01 13.99 -23.67
C ALA A 193 0.84 14.39 -24.56
N LEU A 194 0.45 13.53 -25.50
CA LEU A 194 -0.70 13.76 -26.36
C LEU A 194 -2.01 13.82 -25.55
N GLY A 195 -2.13 13.02 -24.49
CA GLY A 195 -3.25 13.12 -23.56
C GLY A 195 -3.33 14.49 -22.89
N MET A 196 -2.22 14.99 -22.36
CA MET A 196 -2.12 16.29 -21.68
C MET A 196 -2.35 17.46 -22.65
N VAL A 197 -1.81 17.39 -23.87
CA VAL A 197 -2.02 18.40 -24.93
C VAL A 197 -3.51 18.56 -25.26
N ARG A 198 -4.26 17.45 -25.34
CA ARG A 198 -5.73 17.48 -25.54
C ARG A 198 -6.47 18.09 -24.37
N GLU A 199 -6.05 17.76 -23.12
CA GLU A 199 -6.63 18.32 -21.91
C GLU A 199 -6.40 19.84 -21.81
N LEU A 200 -5.23 20.32 -22.28
CA LEU A 200 -4.87 21.73 -22.35
C LEU A 200 -5.43 22.45 -23.59
N GLU A 201 -6.20 21.76 -24.44
CA GLU A 201 -6.76 22.30 -25.70
C GLU A 201 -5.70 22.89 -26.63
N ARG A 202 -4.46 22.38 -26.57
CA ARG A 202 -3.37 22.84 -27.46
C ARG A 202 -3.51 22.21 -28.85
N PRO A 203 -3.18 22.94 -29.95
CA PRO A 203 -3.39 22.49 -31.30
C PRO A 203 -2.48 21.35 -31.74
N LEU A 204 -1.28 21.25 -31.14
CA LEU A 204 -0.29 20.23 -31.48
C LEU A 204 0.65 19.94 -30.30
N PHE A 205 1.36 18.83 -30.38
CA PHE A 205 2.47 18.48 -29.52
C PHE A 205 3.78 18.62 -30.30
N PRO A 206 4.66 19.59 -29.98
CA PRO A 206 5.92 19.79 -30.70
C PRO A 206 6.95 18.68 -30.50
N GLY A 207 6.70 17.77 -29.55
CA GLY A 207 7.59 16.67 -29.23
C GLY A 207 8.48 16.91 -28.00
N PHE A 208 9.40 15.99 -27.78
CA PHE A 208 10.46 16.12 -26.77
C PHE A 208 11.78 16.42 -27.45
N THR A 209 12.64 17.23 -26.79
CA THR A 209 14.02 17.39 -27.25
C THR A 209 14.81 16.10 -27.01
N PRO A 210 15.94 15.88 -27.72
CA PRO A 210 16.81 14.72 -27.47
C PRO A 210 17.30 14.65 -26.01
N GLN A 211 17.52 15.79 -25.37
CA GLN A 211 17.92 15.86 -23.97
C GLN A 211 16.79 15.39 -23.03
N ALA A 212 15.56 15.79 -23.29
CA ALA A 212 14.40 15.35 -22.51
C ALA A 212 14.17 13.85 -22.67
N LEU A 213 14.29 13.30 -23.89
CA LEU A 213 14.20 11.86 -24.13
C LEU A 213 15.28 11.08 -23.40
N ALA A 214 16.53 11.56 -23.43
CA ALA A 214 17.63 10.94 -22.67
C ALA A 214 17.36 10.95 -21.16
N ALA A 215 16.81 12.03 -20.61
CA ALA A 215 16.41 12.12 -19.21
C ALA A 215 15.29 11.14 -18.84
N LEU A 216 14.29 10.97 -19.71
CA LEU A 216 13.22 10.00 -19.55
C LEU A 216 13.76 8.56 -19.55
N GLN A 217 14.65 8.21 -20.48
CA GLN A 217 15.23 6.87 -20.60
C GLN A 217 16.23 6.56 -19.47
N GLY A 218 16.97 7.56 -18.98
CA GLY A 218 17.97 7.40 -17.94
C GLY A 218 17.41 7.32 -16.51
N HIS A 219 16.14 7.67 -16.31
CA HIS A 219 15.53 7.64 -14.97
C HIS A 219 15.07 6.20 -14.58
N PRO A 220 15.28 5.75 -13.34
CA PRO A 220 14.97 4.38 -12.91
C PRO A 220 13.49 4.09 -12.71
N TRP A 221 12.63 5.09 -12.67
CA TRP A 221 11.17 5.02 -12.53
C TRP A 221 10.69 4.12 -11.39
N PRO A 222 11.00 4.41 -10.12
CA PRO A 222 10.55 3.60 -8.98
C PRO A 222 9.02 3.52 -8.87
N GLY A 223 8.29 4.54 -9.34
CA GLY A 223 6.82 4.54 -9.46
C GLY A 223 6.31 4.04 -10.81
N ASN A 224 7.19 3.47 -11.65
CA ASN A 224 6.86 2.86 -12.93
C ASN A 224 6.07 3.80 -13.87
N VAL A 225 5.09 3.24 -14.59
CA VAL A 225 4.27 3.98 -15.57
C VAL A 225 3.47 5.11 -14.92
N ARG A 226 3.05 4.94 -13.65
CA ARG A 226 2.33 6.00 -12.93
C ARG A 226 3.21 7.23 -12.69
N GLU A 227 4.47 7.02 -12.32
CA GLU A 227 5.43 8.11 -12.13
C GLU A 227 5.81 8.77 -13.45
N LEU A 228 6.08 7.95 -14.49
CA LEU A 228 6.36 8.44 -15.85
C LEU A 228 5.22 9.34 -16.34
N ARG A 229 3.98 8.88 -16.23
CA ARG A 229 2.79 9.64 -16.62
C ARG A 229 2.77 11.01 -15.93
N ASN A 230 2.88 11.02 -14.60
CA ASN A 230 2.84 12.27 -13.83
C ASN A 230 3.99 13.23 -14.19
N ALA A 231 5.20 12.70 -14.44
CA ALA A 231 6.36 13.51 -14.85
C ALA A 231 6.15 14.14 -16.24
N VAL A 232 5.66 13.34 -17.19
CA VAL A 232 5.38 13.80 -18.54
C VAL A 232 4.27 14.85 -18.55
N GLU A 233 3.12 14.58 -17.92
CA GLU A 233 1.99 15.51 -17.85
C GLU A 233 2.40 16.85 -17.24
N ARG A 234 3.17 16.85 -16.14
CA ARG A 234 3.71 18.08 -15.54
C ARG A 234 4.65 18.83 -16.47
N SER A 235 5.54 18.10 -17.16
CA SER A 235 6.53 18.70 -18.06
C SER A 235 5.87 19.36 -19.26
N VAL A 236 4.85 18.71 -19.84
CA VAL A 236 4.04 19.27 -20.93
C VAL A 236 3.26 20.49 -20.46
N ALA A 237 2.65 20.42 -19.28
CA ALA A 237 1.90 21.55 -18.73
C ALA A 237 2.78 22.79 -18.47
N ALA A 238 4.04 22.59 -18.05
CA ALA A 238 5.00 23.64 -17.78
C ALA A 238 5.72 24.18 -19.02
N ALA A 239 5.70 23.44 -20.13
CA ALA A 239 6.39 23.84 -21.36
C ALA A 239 5.58 24.87 -22.18
N ASP A 240 6.30 25.69 -22.97
CA ASP A 240 5.68 26.55 -23.97
C ASP A 240 4.92 25.69 -24.99
N PRO A 241 3.69 26.06 -25.38
CA PRO A 241 2.88 25.33 -26.35
C PRO A 241 3.53 25.15 -27.73
N ASP A 242 4.35 26.09 -28.13
CA ASP A 242 4.94 26.14 -29.47
C ASP A 242 6.36 25.55 -29.54
N GLU A 243 6.92 25.15 -28.37
CA GLU A 243 8.27 24.59 -28.27
C GLU A 243 8.26 23.11 -27.83
N ALA A 244 9.26 22.36 -28.31
CA ALA A 244 9.48 21.00 -27.84
C ALA A 244 9.86 20.99 -26.35
N VAL A 245 9.32 20.01 -25.59
CA VAL A 245 9.59 19.85 -24.16
C VAL A 245 11.08 19.58 -23.94
N GLY A 246 11.78 20.56 -23.38
CA GLY A 246 13.25 20.51 -23.17
C GLY A 246 13.66 19.94 -21.81
N THR A 247 12.81 20.09 -20.79
CA THR A 247 13.11 19.69 -19.43
C THR A 247 12.02 18.80 -18.86
N ILE A 248 12.42 17.71 -18.23
CA ILE A 248 11.48 16.80 -17.54
C ILE A 248 11.43 17.15 -16.06
N VAL A 249 10.23 17.41 -15.54
CA VAL A 249 9.98 17.71 -14.13
C VAL A 249 9.87 16.38 -13.36
N LEU A 250 11.01 15.82 -12.93
CA LEU A 250 11.08 14.56 -12.21
C LEU A 250 10.62 14.71 -10.75
N ASP A 251 11.15 15.69 -10.02
CA ASP A 251 10.76 15.98 -8.63
C ASP A 251 9.78 17.16 -8.56
N PRO A 252 8.47 16.93 -8.33
CA PRO A 252 7.50 18.00 -8.18
C PRO A 252 7.68 18.81 -6.89
N PHE A 253 8.48 18.29 -5.95
CA PHE A 253 8.78 18.95 -4.68
C PHE A 253 10.08 19.75 -4.72
N ALA A 254 10.76 19.83 -5.86
CA ALA A 254 11.96 20.66 -6.04
C ALA A 254 11.59 22.12 -5.83
N SER A 255 11.87 22.64 -4.64
CA SER A 255 11.58 24.02 -4.23
C SER A 255 12.57 24.44 -3.16
N PRO A 256 13.07 25.71 -3.19
CA PRO A 256 13.88 26.25 -2.11
C PRO A 256 13.12 26.35 -0.77
N TRP A 257 11.79 26.26 -0.82
CA TRP A 257 10.89 26.32 0.33
C TRP A 257 10.39 24.95 0.78
N ARG A 258 10.98 23.87 0.27
CA ARG A 258 10.61 22.50 0.66
C ARG A 258 10.81 22.33 2.16
N PRO A 259 9.76 21.90 2.92
CA PRO A 259 9.93 21.53 4.31
C PRO A 259 10.93 20.38 4.42
N VAL A 260 12.08 20.64 5.03
CA VAL A 260 13.07 19.61 5.34
C VAL A 260 12.88 19.25 6.79
N GLU A 261 12.51 17.99 7.08
CA GLU A 261 12.67 17.46 8.42
C GLU A 261 14.15 17.60 8.80
N ARG A 262 14.46 18.48 9.74
CA ARG A 262 15.78 18.50 10.34
C ARG A 262 15.98 17.14 11.00
N ARG A 263 16.69 16.23 10.34
CA ARG A 263 17.31 15.12 11.06
C ARG A 263 18.05 15.76 12.23
N PRO A 264 17.79 15.29 13.49
CA PRO A 264 18.64 15.74 14.59
C PRO A 264 20.08 15.56 14.12
N ALA A 265 20.87 16.65 14.23
CA ALA A 265 22.28 16.59 13.90
C ALA A 265 22.88 15.37 14.62
N PRO A 266 23.75 14.56 13.97
CA PRO A 266 24.45 13.52 14.68
C PRO A 266 25.05 14.19 15.91
N GLU A 267 24.72 13.64 17.09
CA GLU A 267 25.35 14.13 18.34
C GLU A 267 26.85 14.21 18.08
N PRO A 268 27.49 15.35 18.39
CA PRO A 268 28.93 15.43 18.27
C PRO A 268 29.52 14.24 19.03
N PRO A 269 30.58 13.60 18.50
CA PRO A 269 31.19 12.47 19.19
C PRO A 269 31.43 12.90 20.63
N ALA A 270 30.86 12.14 21.57
CA ALA A 270 31.00 12.43 22.98
C ALA A 270 32.51 12.59 23.25
N ASP A 271 32.92 13.75 23.77
CA ASP A 271 34.26 13.94 24.27
C ASP A 271 34.60 12.73 25.13
N PRO A 272 35.82 12.18 25.00
CA PRO A 272 36.20 11.05 25.84
C PRO A 272 36.09 11.49 27.30
N SER A 273 35.01 11.08 27.96
CA SER A 273 34.87 11.20 29.41
C SER A 273 36.12 10.63 30.07
N PRO A 274 36.64 11.25 31.10
CA PRO A 274 37.78 10.72 31.81
C PRO A 274 37.47 9.31 32.27
N ALA A 275 38.45 8.42 32.06
CA ALA A 275 38.38 7.00 32.34
C ALA A 275 37.70 6.68 33.67
N HIS A 276 36.56 6.05 33.63
CA HIS A 276 35.98 5.37 34.79
C HIS A 276 36.93 4.23 35.22
N PRO A 277 37.19 4.05 36.51
CA PRO A 277 37.89 2.88 36.99
C PRO A 277 37.14 1.60 36.59
N PRO A 278 37.85 0.47 36.40
CA PRO A 278 37.24 -0.78 35.95
C PRO A 278 36.10 -1.22 36.89
N PRO A 279 35.01 -1.82 36.32
CA PRO A 279 33.92 -2.29 37.14
C PRO A 279 34.40 -3.38 38.08
N ALA A 280 34.09 -3.23 39.36
CA ALA A 280 34.30 -4.26 40.38
C ALA A 280 33.48 -5.51 40.05
N ASP A 281 34.07 -6.69 40.32
CA ASP A 281 33.50 -8.02 40.13
C ASP A 281 32.02 -8.12 40.64
N PRO A 282 31.14 -8.74 39.86
CA PRO A 282 29.76 -8.97 40.28
C PRO A 282 29.68 -10.25 41.12
N SER A 283 30.07 -10.17 42.38
CA SER A 283 29.85 -11.23 43.34
C SER A 283 29.38 -10.67 44.69
N SER A 284 28.12 -10.25 44.71
CA SER A 284 27.30 -10.18 45.93
C SER A 284 25.82 -10.16 45.52
N PRO A 285 24.98 -11.09 45.96
CA PRO A 285 23.57 -11.04 45.70
C PRO A 285 22.95 -9.95 46.56
N THR A 286 22.55 -8.83 45.96
CA THR A 286 21.65 -7.87 46.59
C THR A 286 20.25 -8.47 46.55
N ASP A 287 19.78 -8.83 47.73
CA ASP A 287 18.47 -9.41 48.03
C ASP A 287 17.37 -8.33 47.94
N GLY A 288 17.13 -7.88 46.73
CA GLY A 288 16.05 -6.96 46.38
C GLY A 288 15.35 -7.49 45.12
N GLY A 289 14.16 -8.05 45.27
CA GLY A 289 13.43 -8.66 44.17
C GLY A 289 13.13 -7.63 43.05
N ILE A 290 12.90 -8.10 41.81
CA ILE A 290 12.56 -7.32 40.59
C ILE A 290 11.57 -6.18 40.88
N LEU A 291 10.64 -6.36 41.82
CA LEU A 291 9.67 -5.35 42.25
C LEU A 291 10.29 -4.13 42.96
N GLU A 292 11.41 -4.29 43.64
CA GLU A 292 12.13 -3.19 44.29
C GLU A 292 12.95 -2.39 43.29
N GLU A 293 13.57 -3.05 42.32
CA GLU A 293 14.29 -2.40 41.23
C GLU A 293 13.34 -1.59 40.34
N VAL A 294 12.18 -2.13 39.99
CA VAL A 294 11.14 -1.42 39.24
C VAL A 294 10.63 -0.19 40.01
N ARG A 295 10.40 -0.31 41.32
CA ARG A 295 9.99 0.82 42.15
C ARG A 295 11.06 1.91 42.23
N ALA A 296 12.32 1.53 42.38
CA ALA A 296 13.43 2.48 42.39
C ALA A 296 13.55 3.23 41.04
N PHE A 297 13.39 2.51 39.92
CA PHE A 297 13.40 3.09 38.58
C PHE A 297 12.23 4.05 38.36
N GLU A 298 11.00 3.66 38.76
CA GLU A 298 9.83 4.53 38.70
C GLU A 298 10.03 5.82 39.51
N ALA A 299 10.52 5.71 40.72
CA ALA A 299 10.78 6.84 41.61
C ALA A 299 11.85 7.79 41.02
N ALA A 300 12.92 7.27 40.45
CA ALA A 300 13.95 8.05 39.78
C ALA A 300 13.42 8.83 38.60
N LYS A 301 12.64 8.19 37.72
CA LYS A 301 11.98 8.82 36.55
C LYS A 301 11.02 9.93 36.93
N LEU A 302 10.21 9.71 37.99
CA LEU A 302 9.26 10.72 38.48
C LEU A 302 9.99 11.94 39.08
N ARG A 303 11.10 11.72 39.78
CA ARG A 303 11.91 12.80 40.37
C ARG A 303 12.56 13.65 39.27
N ASP A 304 13.21 13.01 38.32
CA ASP A 304 13.83 13.70 37.18
C ASP A 304 12.81 14.52 36.38
N ALA A 305 11.62 13.98 36.14
CA ALA A 305 10.55 14.68 35.43
C ALA A 305 10.01 15.89 36.25
N LEU A 306 9.93 15.79 37.58
CA LEU A 306 9.55 16.90 38.46
C LEU A 306 10.61 18.01 38.44
N GLU A 307 11.90 17.66 38.53
CA GLU A 307 13.00 18.62 38.47
C GLU A 307 13.04 19.38 37.14
N ARG A 308 12.92 18.69 36.02
CA ARG A 308 12.86 19.31 34.66
C ARG A 308 11.71 20.29 34.53
N ASN A 309 10.56 20.02 35.16
CA ASN A 309 9.39 20.87 35.12
C ASN A 309 9.27 21.81 36.34
N ARG A 310 10.38 22.08 37.04
CA ARG A 310 10.46 22.96 38.21
C ARG A 310 9.38 22.67 39.26
N PHE A 311 9.13 21.38 39.52
CA PHE A 311 8.12 20.87 40.47
C PHE A 311 6.67 21.25 40.14
N ASN A 312 6.39 21.67 38.90
CA ASN A 312 5.02 21.93 38.43
C ASN A 312 4.34 20.62 38.07
N GLN A 313 3.52 20.09 38.98
CA GLN A 313 2.84 18.79 38.78
C GLN A 313 1.95 18.71 37.55
N ARG A 314 1.30 19.80 37.10
CA ARG A 314 0.47 19.79 35.90
C ARG A 314 1.30 19.66 34.62
N GLN A 315 2.39 20.39 34.55
CA GLN A 315 3.33 20.32 33.42
C GLN A 315 4.06 18.97 33.39
N THR A 316 4.43 18.43 34.58
CA THR A 316 5.04 17.11 34.69
C THR A 316 4.09 16.00 34.24
N ALA A 317 2.80 16.06 34.57
CA ALA A 317 1.81 15.12 34.12
C ALA A 317 1.70 15.14 32.58
N GLN A 318 1.62 16.31 32.00
CA GLN A 318 1.56 16.49 30.56
C GLN A 318 2.83 16.00 29.84
N ALA A 319 4.01 16.27 30.39
CA ALA A 319 5.29 15.82 29.85
C ALA A 319 5.47 14.28 29.91
N LEU A 320 4.85 13.62 30.87
CA LEU A 320 4.86 12.16 31.02
C LEU A 320 3.68 11.47 30.33
N GLY A 321 2.78 12.21 29.68
CA GLY A 321 1.56 11.66 29.05
C GLY A 321 0.55 11.09 30.05
N LEU A 322 0.58 11.56 31.31
CA LEU A 322 -0.27 11.09 32.40
C LEU A 322 -1.35 12.10 32.76
N GLY A 323 -2.50 11.61 33.24
CA GLY A 323 -3.49 12.47 33.89
C GLY A 323 -2.96 13.03 35.22
N TYR A 324 -3.34 14.26 35.57
CA TYR A 324 -2.91 14.92 36.82
C TYR A 324 -3.13 14.04 38.07
N HIS A 325 -4.29 13.40 38.18
CA HIS A 325 -4.62 12.51 39.31
C HIS A 325 -3.79 11.23 39.31
N GLN A 326 -3.43 10.70 38.13
CA GLN A 326 -2.54 9.54 37.99
C GLN A 326 -1.13 9.87 38.48
N LEU A 327 -0.57 10.99 38.02
CA LEU A 327 0.75 11.45 38.47
C LEU A 327 0.76 11.64 39.98
N ARG A 328 -0.23 12.30 40.56
CA ARG A 328 -0.33 12.55 42.02
C ARG A 328 -0.41 11.25 42.81
N GLY A 329 -1.15 10.26 42.30
CA GLY A 329 -1.19 8.92 42.91
C GLY A 329 0.17 8.22 42.91
N MET A 330 0.90 8.30 41.78
CA MET A 330 2.25 7.74 41.67
C MET A 330 3.25 8.46 42.58
N LEU A 331 3.21 9.77 42.64
CA LEU A 331 4.09 10.56 43.51
C LEU A 331 3.85 10.23 44.98
N LYS A 332 2.60 10.02 45.39
CA LYS A 332 2.27 9.60 46.78
C LYS A 332 2.73 8.16 47.06
N LYS A 333 2.56 7.24 46.08
CA LYS A 333 3.02 5.84 46.20
C LYS A 333 4.53 5.73 46.41
N HIS A 334 5.29 6.65 45.80
CA HIS A 334 6.75 6.69 45.88
C HIS A 334 7.31 7.68 46.94
N GLY A 335 6.44 8.28 47.77
CA GLY A 335 6.86 9.20 48.87
C GLY A 335 7.47 10.51 48.38
N LEU A 336 7.17 10.94 47.15
CA LEU A 336 7.72 12.17 46.58
C LEU A 336 6.86 13.41 46.87
N ILE A 337 5.65 13.20 47.40
CA ILE A 337 4.74 14.25 47.95
C ILE A 337 4.03 13.67 49.17
N GLY A 338 3.76 14.50 50.16
CA GLY A 338 2.97 14.16 51.37
C GLY A 338 1.45 14.15 51.10
#